data_19ff1f59e8d2bd25360b7d233bb7feea
#
_entry.id   19ff1f59e8d2bd25360b7d233bb7feea
#
_cell.length_a   1.000
_cell.length_b   1.000
_cell.length_c   1.000
_cell.angle_alpha   90.00
_cell.angle_beta   90.00
_cell.angle_gamma   90.00
#
_symmetry.space_group_name_H-M   'P 1'
#
loop_
_entity.id
_entity.type
_entity.pdbx_description
1 polymer ?
#
loop_
_entity_poly.entity_id
_entity_poly.type
_entity_poly.pdbx_seq_one_letter_code
_entity_poly.pdbx_strand_id
1 'polypeptide(L)'
;MFKLNRVTLTVLAVLVTQSVGSIRGQSPDGTPEYPMILTSERALAFVHAADRKLDYVPGEVLVKFHDGVSVGAQQRALTALRSRPSPSALHWVGEVAVLTDRSEPNAELLAAQLRTQPEVAYAEPNHLYRVHATPNDPGFAQRQWNFAALDMERAWDINPGGKDSIIVAVIDTGVTSDARAFSFQTWNGRALQSVSVPYARNPDFAASRIVNARDFIFWDGPVLDMEGHGTHVASTIGEDTNNALAEAGIAYKVKLMPLKVCVGYWEVQFAMSASGYRGFVPLDVGGCGDAEIVEAVRYAADNGAKVINLSLGGPEPSVTLRDALRYAVEKGAFAAISMGNDYEEGNPVNYPAAYAAGLDGVMSVGAVGPSLTRSFYSSTGSHIEIAAPGGNDRDGGANGLIWQSTILRGDSNPRTVMSPRFDRYAESGYEGTSMAAPHVAGIAALIMSQGVTNPAAVEALIKKSARPLGAEAAGTPGRNQEYGYGLIQPRAALRGFGVAK
;
A
#
# COMPACT_ATOMS: atom_id res chain seq x y z
N MET A 1 -19.35 32.05 -19.79
CA MET A 1 -18.36 33.16 -19.65
C MET A 1 -18.34 33.56 -18.18
N PHE A 2 -17.58 32.85 -17.35
CA PHE A 2 -17.26 33.24 -15.97
C PHE A 2 -15.81 32.87 -15.72
N LYS A 3 -14.99 33.89 -15.49
CA LYS A 3 -13.57 33.78 -15.21
C LYS A 3 -13.38 33.35 -13.74
N LEU A 4 -12.67 32.25 -13.51
CA LEU A 4 -12.12 31.92 -12.18
C LEU A 4 -10.85 32.74 -11.94
N ASN A 5 -10.86 33.56 -10.92
CA ASN A 5 -9.71 34.29 -10.42
C ASN A 5 -8.73 33.32 -9.73
N ARG A 6 -7.48 33.36 -10.19
CA ARG A 6 -6.35 32.82 -9.45
C ARG A 6 -6.08 33.71 -8.24
N VAL A 7 -6.22 33.16 -7.04
CA VAL A 7 -5.71 33.81 -5.83
C VAL A 7 -4.22 33.47 -5.72
N THR A 8 -3.40 34.44 -6.08
CA THR A 8 -1.97 34.40 -5.84
C THR A 8 -1.74 34.81 -4.39
N LEU A 9 -1.32 33.88 -3.53
CA LEU A 9 -0.90 34.17 -2.17
C LEU A 9 0.47 34.81 -2.23
N THR A 10 0.52 36.15 -2.17
CA THR A 10 1.76 36.90 -2.01
C THR A 10 2.11 36.90 -0.51
N VAL A 11 3.12 36.13 -0.14
CA VAL A 11 3.71 36.20 1.20
C VAL A 11 4.50 37.49 1.27
N LEU A 12 3.94 38.48 1.97
CA LEU A 12 4.60 39.74 2.30
C LEU A 12 5.61 39.46 3.43
N ALA A 13 6.88 39.37 3.09
CA ALA A 13 7.95 39.34 4.08
C ALA A 13 8.08 40.71 4.70
N VAL A 14 7.43 40.90 5.85
CA VAL A 14 7.69 42.08 6.70
C VAL A 14 8.94 41.77 7.53
N LEU A 15 10.06 42.34 7.15
CA LEU A 15 11.25 42.45 8.00
C LEU A 15 10.94 43.36 9.18
N VAL A 16 10.55 42.78 10.31
CA VAL A 16 10.53 43.50 11.60
C VAL A 16 11.83 43.22 12.30
N THR A 17 12.79 44.13 12.15
CA THR A 17 13.94 44.21 13.05
C THR A 17 13.43 44.81 14.37
N GLN A 18 13.00 43.94 15.30
CA GLN A 18 12.85 44.32 16.69
C GLN A 18 13.74 43.44 17.55
N SER A 19 14.49 44.11 18.41
CA SER A 19 15.25 43.57 19.52
C SER A 19 14.43 42.52 20.28
N VAL A 20 14.99 41.32 20.47
CA VAL A 20 14.39 40.28 21.29
C VAL A 20 14.34 40.73 22.74
N GLY A 21 13.31 41.49 23.07
CA GLY A 21 12.81 41.57 24.43
C GLY A 21 11.91 40.35 24.64
N SER A 22 12.14 39.60 25.69
CA SER A 22 11.25 38.51 26.10
C SER A 22 9.82 39.05 26.19
N ILE A 23 8.93 38.57 25.29
CA ILE A 23 7.50 38.82 25.41
C ILE A 23 7.03 38.05 26.64
N ARG A 24 6.94 38.73 27.77
CA ARG A 24 6.19 38.25 28.93
C ARG A 24 4.74 38.60 28.70
N GLY A 25 3.95 37.68 28.18
CA GLY A 25 2.50 37.77 28.24
C GLY A 25 2.09 37.53 29.69
N GLN A 26 1.38 38.45 30.31
CA GLN A 26 0.70 38.19 31.58
C GLN A 26 -0.65 37.59 31.28
N SER A 27 -0.89 36.38 31.80
CA SER A 27 -2.23 35.81 31.86
C SER A 27 -3.08 36.66 32.82
N PRO A 28 -4.36 36.95 32.49
CA PRO A 28 -5.25 37.75 33.33
C PRO A 28 -5.55 37.16 34.70
N ASP A 29 -5.18 35.90 34.96
CA ASP A 29 -5.50 35.14 36.16
C ASP A 29 -4.28 34.81 37.06
N GLY A 30 -3.09 35.35 36.73
CA GLY A 30 -1.91 35.20 37.59
C GLY A 30 -1.25 33.81 37.55
N THR A 31 -1.63 32.92 36.61
CA THR A 31 -0.95 31.64 36.42
C THR A 31 0.46 31.84 35.87
N PRO A 32 1.46 31.07 36.31
CA PRO A 32 2.83 31.19 35.79
C PRO A 32 2.86 30.82 34.31
N GLU A 33 3.29 31.78 33.46
CA GLU A 33 3.60 31.48 32.05
C GLU A 33 4.80 30.55 31.99
N TYR A 34 4.58 29.39 31.37
CA TYR A 34 5.69 28.56 30.98
C TYR A 34 6.45 29.21 29.83
N PRO A 35 7.78 29.46 29.99
CA PRO A 35 8.54 30.05 28.90
C PRO A 35 8.42 29.17 27.67
N MET A 36 8.06 29.74 26.50
CA MET A 36 8.10 28.99 25.23
C MET A 36 9.54 28.63 24.94
N ILE A 37 9.86 27.33 25.06
CA ILE A 37 11.19 26.76 24.76
C ILE A 37 11.43 26.70 23.24
N LEU A 38 10.36 26.71 22.44
CA LEU A 38 10.43 26.62 20.98
C LEU A 38 10.64 28.04 20.39
N THR A 39 11.88 28.29 19.94
CA THR A 39 12.18 29.53 19.22
C THR A 39 11.53 29.56 17.83
N SER A 40 11.24 30.75 17.28
CA SER A 40 10.69 30.90 15.93
C SER A 40 11.61 30.23 14.86
N GLU A 41 12.92 30.32 15.06
CA GLU A 41 13.92 29.72 14.18
C GLU A 41 13.84 28.19 14.20
N ARG A 42 13.70 27.56 15.36
CA ARG A 42 13.53 26.14 15.51
C ARG A 42 12.17 25.68 14.99
N ALA A 43 11.12 26.47 15.19
CA ALA A 43 9.80 26.21 14.61
C ALA A 43 9.86 26.16 13.08
N LEU A 44 10.57 27.09 12.42
CA LEU A 44 10.80 27.07 10.99
C LEU A 44 11.57 25.82 10.53
N ALA A 45 12.52 25.34 11.32
CA ALA A 45 13.22 24.09 10.99
C ALA A 45 12.25 22.88 10.96
N PHE A 46 11.29 22.80 11.87
CA PHE A 46 10.23 21.78 11.83
C PHE A 46 9.32 21.93 10.61
N VAL A 47 8.96 23.16 10.20
CA VAL A 47 8.20 23.42 8.98
C VAL A 47 8.98 22.92 7.75
N HIS A 48 10.26 23.28 7.64
CA HIS A 48 11.12 22.83 6.54
C HIS A 48 11.31 21.32 6.53
N ALA A 49 11.40 20.67 7.70
CA ALA A 49 11.45 19.24 7.79
C ALA A 49 10.16 18.58 7.28
N ALA A 50 9.01 19.16 7.60
CA ALA A 50 7.72 18.69 7.12
C ALA A 50 7.57 18.83 5.59
N ASP A 51 7.88 20.01 5.05
CA ASP A 51 7.80 20.32 3.62
C ASP A 51 8.70 19.41 2.78
N ARG A 52 9.91 19.14 3.27
CA ARG A 52 10.92 18.33 2.58
C ARG A 52 10.87 16.85 2.98
N LYS A 53 9.95 16.47 3.85
CA LYS A 53 9.78 15.09 4.37
C LYS A 53 11.07 14.55 5.00
N LEU A 54 11.81 15.39 5.72
CA LEU A 54 13.01 14.98 6.42
C LEU A 54 12.65 14.28 7.74
N ASP A 55 13.45 13.31 8.13
CA ASP A 55 13.34 12.58 9.40
C ASP A 55 14.32 13.11 10.47
N TYR A 56 14.83 14.31 10.28
CA TYR A 56 15.69 15.02 11.22
C TYR A 56 15.39 16.52 11.22
N VAL A 57 15.82 17.21 12.28
CA VAL A 57 15.74 18.67 12.37
C VAL A 57 16.83 19.29 11.50
N PRO A 58 16.50 20.04 10.43
CA PRO A 58 17.50 20.66 9.55
C PRO A 58 18.53 21.48 10.31
N GLY A 59 19.81 21.19 10.05
CA GLY A 59 20.91 21.91 10.67
C GLY A 59 21.15 21.58 12.15
N GLU A 60 20.53 20.54 12.71
CA GLU A 60 20.80 20.08 14.07
C GLU A 60 21.46 18.71 14.09
N VAL A 61 22.59 18.60 14.83
CA VAL A 61 23.38 17.38 14.99
C VAL A 61 23.60 17.12 16.47
N LEU A 62 23.47 15.87 16.87
CA LEU A 62 23.90 15.37 18.16
C LEU A 62 25.35 14.97 18.04
N VAL A 63 26.23 15.50 18.89
CA VAL A 63 27.66 15.19 18.89
C VAL A 63 28.12 14.79 20.29
N LYS A 64 28.80 13.66 20.38
CA LYS A 64 29.53 13.25 21.59
C LYS A 64 31.03 13.30 21.29
N PHE A 65 31.77 14.00 22.14
CA PHE A 65 33.21 14.00 22.14
C PHE A 65 33.75 12.84 23.01
N HIS A 66 34.94 12.42 22.74
CA HIS A 66 35.60 11.45 23.62
C HIS A 66 35.79 12.03 25.02
N ASP A 67 35.84 11.16 26.04
CA ASP A 67 36.01 11.54 27.42
C ASP A 67 37.32 12.31 27.60
N GLY A 68 37.26 13.43 28.38
CA GLY A 68 38.43 14.25 28.66
C GLY A 68 38.85 15.22 27.54
N VAL A 69 38.10 15.32 26.45
CA VAL A 69 38.40 16.28 25.37
C VAL A 69 38.21 17.70 25.88
N SER A 70 39.32 18.50 25.82
CA SER A 70 39.31 19.88 26.25
C SER A 70 38.46 20.78 25.32
N VAL A 71 38.00 21.95 25.85
CA VAL A 71 37.24 22.94 25.05
C VAL A 71 38.02 23.37 23.80
N GLY A 72 39.37 23.50 23.90
CA GLY A 72 40.21 23.81 22.73
C GLY A 72 40.23 22.70 21.69
N ALA A 73 40.15 21.44 22.11
CA ALA A 73 40.07 20.31 21.21
C ALA A 73 38.65 20.22 20.56
N GLN A 74 37.59 20.48 21.31
CA GLN A 74 36.25 20.63 20.75
C GLN A 74 36.20 21.73 19.68
N GLN A 75 36.83 22.88 19.93
CA GLN A 75 36.93 23.96 18.94
C GLN A 75 37.60 23.49 17.65
N ARG A 76 38.71 22.69 17.75
CA ARG A 76 39.36 22.14 16.55
C ARG A 76 38.39 21.26 15.74
N ALA A 77 37.68 20.34 16.39
CA ALA A 77 36.69 19.49 15.71
C ALA A 77 35.58 20.30 15.02
N LEU A 78 35.10 21.37 15.66
CA LEU A 78 34.11 22.25 15.09
C LEU A 78 34.60 23.08 13.88
N THR A 79 35.91 23.26 13.73
CA THR A 79 36.48 23.92 12.53
C THR A 79 36.34 23.13 11.26
N ALA A 80 35.97 21.82 11.33
CA ALA A 80 35.60 21.01 10.18
C ALA A 80 34.33 21.51 9.49
N LEU A 81 33.47 22.16 10.25
CA LEU A 81 32.23 22.72 9.72
C LEU A 81 32.48 24.07 9.05
N ARG A 82 31.74 24.34 7.97
CA ARG A 82 31.87 25.57 7.19
C ARG A 82 31.62 26.85 8.02
N SER A 83 30.64 26.79 8.91
CA SER A 83 30.27 27.89 9.82
C SER A 83 31.26 28.13 10.95
N ARG A 84 32.12 27.12 11.27
CA ARG A 84 33.09 27.14 12.37
C ARG A 84 32.47 27.61 13.70
N PRO A 85 31.41 26.95 14.19
CA PRO A 85 30.75 27.35 15.41
C PRO A 85 31.67 27.29 16.60
N SER A 86 31.41 28.18 17.61
CA SER A 86 32.11 28.14 18.89
C SER A 86 31.62 26.99 19.77
N PRO A 87 32.41 26.39 20.65
CA PRO A 87 31.95 25.45 21.67
C PRO A 87 30.85 26.01 22.57
N SER A 88 30.78 27.34 22.76
CA SER A 88 29.71 27.99 23.48
C SER A 88 28.34 27.95 22.78
N ALA A 89 28.31 27.59 21.50
CA ALA A 89 27.07 27.33 20.73
C ALA A 89 26.51 25.93 20.94
N LEU A 90 27.23 25.07 21.64
CA LEU A 90 26.78 23.71 21.96
C LEU A 90 25.78 23.74 23.11
N HIS A 91 24.62 23.15 22.91
CA HIS A 91 23.64 22.91 23.97
C HIS A 91 23.79 21.48 24.50
N TRP A 92 24.21 21.34 25.75
CA TRP A 92 24.50 20.03 26.34
C TRP A 92 23.24 19.36 26.89
N VAL A 93 23.06 18.11 26.50
CA VAL A 93 22.04 17.18 27.03
C VAL A 93 22.78 15.98 27.61
N GLY A 94 23.07 16.02 28.89
CA GLY A 94 23.97 15.05 29.52
C GLY A 94 25.39 15.15 28.92
N GLU A 95 25.89 14.05 28.39
CA GLU A 95 27.22 13.94 27.76
C GLU A 95 27.22 14.22 26.25
N VAL A 96 26.06 14.52 25.68
CA VAL A 96 25.88 14.78 24.26
C VAL A 96 25.56 16.25 24.05
N ALA A 97 26.20 16.87 23.09
CA ALA A 97 25.88 18.25 22.71
C ALA A 97 24.97 18.30 21.48
N VAL A 98 23.98 19.17 21.52
CA VAL A 98 23.20 19.56 20.34
C VAL A 98 23.92 20.73 19.69
N LEU A 99 24.42 20.54 18.49
CA LEU A 99 24.97 21.59 17.64
C LEU A 99 23.92 22.04 16.65
N THR A 100 23.70 23.35 16.57
CA THR A 100 22.81 23.96 15.58
C THR A 100 23.63 24.77 14.57
N ASP A 101 23.58 24.38 13.29
CA ASP A 101 24.19 25.11 12.17
C ASP A 101 23.16 25.33 11.06
N ARG A 102 22.55 26.51 11.05
CA ARG A 102 21.52 26.85 10.05
C ARG A 102 22.10 27.23 8.68
N SER A 103 23.41 27.39 8.58
CA SER A 103 24.06 27.66 7.29
C SER A 103 24.15 26.40 6.42
N GLU A 104 24.06 25.21 7.03
CA GLU A 104 23.99 23.92 6.37
C GLU A 104 22.78 23.12 6.89
N PRO A 105 21.64 23.16 6.19
CA PRO A 105 20.43 22.47 6.64
C PRO A 105 20.50 20.94 6.54
N ASN A 106 21.48 20.39 5.79
CA ASN A 106 21.68 18.96 5.69
C ASN A 106 22.43 18.41 6.93
N ALA A 107 21.67 17.93 7.91
CA ALA A 107 22.22 17.40 9.17
C ALA A 107 23.06 16.13 8.96
N GLU A 108 22.78 15.32 7.95
CA GLU A 108 23.61 14.15 7.60
C GLU A 108 25.02 14.58 7.15
N LEU A 109 25.11 15.65 6.34
CA LEU A 109 26.38 16.20 5.91
C LEU A 109 27.18 16.76 7.09
N LEU A 110 26.53 17.51 7.98
CA LEU A 110 27.16 18.00 9.21
C LEU A 110 27.68 16.86 10.07
N ALA A 111 26.86 15.86 10.31
CA ALA A 111 27.25 14.68 11.09
C ALA A 111 28.42 13.94 10.45
N ALA A 112 28.40 13.74 9.12
CA ALA A 112 29.48 13.10 8.39
C ALA A 112 30.82 13.86 8.53
N GLN A 113 30.79 15.19 8.45
CA GLN A 113 31.99 16.02 8.65
C GLN A 113 32.55 15.91 10.07
N LEU A 114 31.67 15.90 11.09
CA LEU A 114 32.09 15.75 12.47
C LEU A 114 32.66 14.37 12.77
N ARG A 115 32.10 13.30 12.19
CA ARG A 115 32.60 11.91 12.38
C ARG A 115 34.06 11.73 11.90
N THR A 116 34.56 12.60 11.02
CA THR A 116 35.97 12.53 10.57
C THR A 116 36.95 13.11 11.58
N GLN A 117 36.48 13.76 12.64
CA GLN A 117 37.35 14.42 13.60
C GLN A 117 37.76 13.46 14.73
N PRO A 118 39.06 13.41 15.08
CA PRO A 118 39.56 12.45 16.09
C PRO A 118 39.06 12.73 17.51
N GLU A 119 38.54 13.93 17.77
CA GLU A 119 37.98 14.32 19.06
C GLU A 119 36.53 13.83 19.24
N VAL A 120 35.85 13.41 18.15
CA VAL A 120 34.45 13.05 18.14
C VAL A 120 34.26 11.55 18.27
N ALA A 121 33.57 11.12 19.31
CA ALA A 121 33.21 9.72 19.53
C ALA A 121 32.11 9.27 18.56
N TYR A 122 31.09 10.09 18.40
CA TYR A 122 30.07 9.92 17.34
C TYR A 122 29.37 11.27 17.06
N ALA A 123 28.77 11.36 15.87
CA ALA A 123 27.87 12.45 15.51
C ALA A 123 26.74 11.90 14.63
N GLU A 124 25.52 12.35 14.87
CA GLU A 124 24.32 11.93 14.14
C GLU A 124 23.34 13.08 14.01
N PRO A 125 22.46 13.09 13.01
CA PRO A 125 21.38 14.06 12.93
C PRO A 125 20.50 14.05 14.18
N ASN A 126 19.94 15.19 14.56
CA ASN A 126 18.87 15.22 15.55
C ASN A 126 17.57 14.71 14.91
N HIS A 127 17.34 13.40 15.04
CA HIS A 127 16.21 12.71 14.38
C HIS A 127 14.87 13.15 14.93
N LEU A 128 13.88 13.26 14.03
CA LEU A 128 12.50 13.54 14.34
C LEU A 128 11.70 12.24 14.54
N TYR A 129 11.20 12.08 15.74
CA TYR A 129 10.19 11.08 16.04
C TYR A 129 8.81 11.70 15.90
N ARG A 130 7.92 11.05 15.16
CA ARG A 130 6.55 11.49 14.95
C ARG A 130 5.61 10.61 15.73
N VAL A 131 4.54 11.18 16.24
CA VAL A 131 3.42 10.41 16.76
C VAL A 131 2.72 9.80 15.55
N HIS A 132 2.67 8.47 15.48
CA HIS A 132 2.02 7.74 14.39
C HIS A 132 0.52 7.92 14.51
N ALA A 133 -0.15 8.21 13.39
CA ALA A 133 -1.60 8.14 13.32
C ALA A 133 -2.00 6.68 13.09
N THR A 134 -2.40 6.00 14.14
CA THR A 134 -3.02 4.68 14.01
C THR A 134 -4.42 4.87 13.44
N PRO A 135 -4.81 4.11 12.41
CA PRO A 135 -6.18 4.10 11.91
C PRO A 135 -7.19 3.84 13.01
N ASN A 136 -8.34 4.53 12.94
CA ASN A 136 -9.43 4.35 13.90
C ASN A 136 -10.43 3.27 13.47
N ASP A 137 -10.13 2.56 12.41
CA ASP A 137 -10.93 1.48 11.85
C ASP A 137 -10.91 0.30 12.82
N PRO A 138 -12.07 -0.25 13.24
CA PRO A 138 -12.13 -1.22 14.34
C PRO A 138 -11.31 -2.48 14.10
N GLY A 139 -11.24 -2.96 12.86
CA GLY A 139 -10.49 -4.16 12.50
C GLY A 139 -8.97 -3.97 12.47
N PHE A 140 -8.49 -2.72 12.33
CA PHE A 140 -7.05 -2.45 12.16
C PHE A 140 -6.20 -3.04 13.31
N ALA A 141 -6.46 -2.65 14.53
CA ALA A 141 -5.68 -3.11 15.68
C ALA A 141 -5.96 -4.56 16.07
N GLN A 142 -7.13 -5.10 15.71
CA GLN A 142 -7.58 -6.39 16.17
C GLN A 142 -7.22 -7.54 15.22
N ARG A 143 -7.14 -7.28 13.91
CA ARG A 143 -7.11 -8.31 12.87
C ARG A 143 -6.07 -8.10 11.79
N GLN A 144 -5.61 -6.86 11.56
CA GLN A 144 -4.66 -6.55 10.48
C GLN A 144 -3.20 -6.72 10.91
N TRP A 145 -2.83 -7.94 11.35
CA TRP A 145 -1.45 -8.32 11.64
C TRP A 145 -0.51 -8.06 10.45
N ASN A 146 -1.03 -8.19 9.24
CA ASN A 146 -0.35 -7.95 7.98
C ASN A 146 0.20 -6.52 7.88
N PHE A 147 -0.53 -5.51 8.35
CA PHE A 147 -0.08 -4.13 8.34
C PHE A 147 0.99 -3.86 9.41
N ALA A 148 0.87 -4.48 10.57
CA ALA A 148 1.92 -4.44 11.58
C ALA A 148 3.21 -5.11 11.08
N ALA A 149 3.12 -6.27 10.41
CA ALA A 149 4.25 -6.99 9.81
C ALA A 149 4.97 -6.18 8.73
N LEU A 150 4.25 -5.31 8.02
CA LEU A 150 4.74 -4.43 6.97
C LEU A 150 5.15 -3.03 7.45
N ASP A 151 5.04 -2.72 8.75
CA ASP A 151 5.32 -1.39 9.31
C ASP A 151 4.51 -0.28 8.58
N MET A 152 3.23 -0.56 8.30
CA MET A 152 2.39 0.33 7.48
C MET A 152 2.15 1.69 8.12
N GLU A 153 1.99 1.78 9.44
CA GLU A 153 1.81 3.07 10.13
C GLU A 153 2.97 4.03 9.81
N ARG A 154 4.21 3.54 9.88
CA ARG A 154 5.38 4.35 9.51
C ARG A 154 5.54 4.55 8.01
N ALA A 155 5.03 3.66 7.19
CA ALA A 155 4.96 3.88 5.75
C ALA A 155 3.98 5.00 5.41
N TRP A 156 2.84 5.07 6.08
CA TRP A 156 1.86 6.15 5.93
C TRP A 156 2.34 7.51 6.45
N ASP A 157 3.28 7.56 7.40
CA ASP A 157 3.96 8.82 7.76
C ASP A 157 4.69 9.45 6.56
N ILE A 158 5.19 8.61 5.66
CA ILE A 158 5.90 9.06 4.46
C ILE A 158 4.90 9.36 3.33
N ASN A 159 3.92 8.48 3.15
CA ASN A 159 2.91 8.61 2.10
C ASN A 159 1.53 8.17 2.61
N PRO A 160 0.70 9.10 3.11
CA PRO A 160 -0.58 8.77 3.72
C PRO A 160 -1.64 8.41 2.67
N GLY A 161 -1.65 7.14 2.24
CA GLY A 161 -2.68 6.56 1.38
C GLY A 161 -2.60 6.87 -0.10
N GLY A 162 -1.51 7.46 -0.59
CA GLY A 162 -1.34 7.73 -2.02
C GLY A 162 -2.01 9.02 -2.50
N LYS A 163 -2.36 9.07 -3.79
CA LYS A 163 -3.02 10.21 -4.45
C LYS A 163 -4.15 9.74 -5.36
N ASP A 164 -5.19 10.54 -5.49
CA ASP A 164 -6.34 10.31 -6.36
C ASP A 164 -6.02 10.33 -7.87
N SER A 165 -4.84 10.81 -8.24
CA SER A 165 -4.32 10.74 -9.61
C SER A 165 -3.78 9.35 -9.99
N ILE A 166 -3.64 8.44 -9.03
CA ILE A 166 -3.24 7.05 -9.28
C ILE A 166 -4.51 6.19 -9.36
N ILE A 167 -4.61 5.42 -10.42
CA ILE A 167 -5.69 4.46 -10.64
C ILE A 167 -5.10 3.05 -10.49
N VAL A 168 -5.73 2.22 -9.66
CA VAL A 168 -5.42 0.81 -9.52
C VAL A 168 -6.56 -0.01 -10.13
N ALA A 169 -6.27 -0.78 -11.16
CA ALA A 169 -7.23 -1.71 -11.74
C ALA A 169 -7.24 -3.02 -10.93
N VAL A 170 -8.45 -3.47 -10.59
CA VAL A 170 -8.69 -4.76 -9.92
C VAL A 170 -9.41 -5.65 -10.92
N ILE A 171 -8.67 -6.58 -11.51
CA ILE A 171 -9.16 -7.54 -12.52
C ILE A 171 -9.49 -8.85 -11.80
N ASP A 172 -10.79 -9.11 -11.56
CA ASP A 172 -11.22 -10.15 -10.61
C ASP A 172 -12.71 -10.51 -10.81
N THR A 173 -13.38 -11.02 -9.76
CA THR A 173 -14.82 -11.31 -9.74
C THR A 173 -15.70 -10.05 -9.77
N GLY A 174 -15.08 -8.88 -9.70
CA GLY A 174 -15.75 -7.58 -9.64
C GLY A 174 -15.54 -6.86 -8.31
N VAL A 175 -15.93 -5.61 -8.27
CA VAL A 175 -16.18 -4.82 -7.05
C VAL A 175 -17.46 -4.06 -7.34
N THR A 176 -18.48 -4.26 -6.54
CA THR A 176 -19.80 -3.65 -6.80
C THR A 176 -19.70 -2.13 -6.83
N SER A 177 -20.02 -1.55 -7.98
CA SER A 177 -19.83 -0.13 -8.26
C SER A 177 -21.08 0.74 -8.03
N ASP A 178 -22.25 0.11 -7.89
CA ASP A 178 -23.54 0.79 -7.78
C ASP A 178 -24.42 0.13 -6.71
N ALA A 179 -25.61 0.66 -6.49
CA ALA A 179 -26.60 0.12 -5.56
C ALA A 179 -27.97 0.05 -6.26
N ARG A 180 -28.48 -1.14 -6.47
CA ARG A 180 -29.76 -1.42 -7.13
C ARG A 180 -30.31 -2.79 -6.74
N ALA A 181 -31.36 -3.22 -7.44
CA ALA A 181 -31.79 -4.59 -7.49
C ALA A 181 -32.08 -4.97 -8.94
N PHE A 182 -31.78 -6.19 -9.32
CA PHE A 182 -32.26 -6.76 -10.58
C PHE A 182 -33.22 -7.91 -10.30
N SER A 183 -34.10 -8.17 -11.25
CA SER A 183 -35.01 -9.31 -11.16
C SER A 183 -34.48 -10.45 -12.02
N PHE A 184 -34.56 -11.64 -11.45
CA PHE A 184 -34.01 -12.83 -12.01
C PHE A 184 -35.10 -13.94 -12.09
N GLN A 185 -35.09 -14.72 -13.15
CA GLN A 185 -35.98 -15.85 -13.29
C GLN A 185 -35.31 -17.13 -12.80
N THR A 186 -35.89 -17.79 -11.83
CA THR A 186 -35.42 -19.09 -11.34
C THR A 186 -36.52 -20.15 -11.35
N TRP A 187 -36.17 -21.40 -11.45
CA TRP A 187 -37.09 -22.53 -11.43
C TRP A 187 -37.30 -23.02 -9.99
N ASN A 188 -38.54 -22.96 -9.48
CA ASN A 188 -38.86 -23.37 -8.12
C ASN A 188 -39.32 -24.86 -8.00
N GLY A 189 -39.10 -25.66 -9.02
CA GLY A 189 -39.55 -27.05 -9.09
C GLY A 189 -40.93 -27.22 -9.81
N ARG A 190 -41.68 -26.11 -10.03
CA ARG A 190 -42.99 -26.15 -10.69
C ARG A 190 -43.17 -25.10 -11.79
N ALA A 191 -42.61 -23.92 -11.59
CA ALA A 191 -42.72 -22.80 -12.52
C ALA A 191 -41.50 -21.91 -12.41
N LEU A 192 -41.27 -21.07 -13.45
CA LEU A 192 -40.33 -19.94 -13.37
C LEU A 192 -40.96 -18.89 -12.45
N GLN A 193 -40.17 -18.43 -11.48
CA GLN A 193 -40.52 -17.33 -10.60
C GLN A 193 -39.49 -16.23 -10.69
N SER A 194 -39.94 -14.98 -10.57
CA SER A 194 -39.04 -13.84 -10.50
C SER A 194 -38.53 -13.68 -9.07
N VAL A 195 -37.23 -13.61 -8.91
CA VAL A 195 -36.53 -13.31 -7.65
C VAL A 195 -35.85 -11.96 -7.78
N SER A 196 -36.09 -11.09 -6.82
CA SER A 196 -35.36 -9.81 -6.74
C SER A 196 -34.04 -10.02 -6.00
N VAL A 197 -32.93 -9.60 -6.60
CA VAL A 197 -31.56 -9.72 -6.08
C VAL A 197 -31.04 -8.31 -5.79
N PRO A 198 -31.06 -7.86 -4.54
CA PRO A 198 -30.51 -6.57 -4.18
C PRO A 198 -28.98 -6.62 -4.15
N TYR A 199 -28.37 -5.54 -4.60
CA TYR A 199 -26.93 -5.31 -4.48
C TYR A 199 -26.61 -3.85 -4.14
N ALA A 200 -25.49 -3.63 -3.48
CA ALA A 200 -25.00 -2.30 -3.15
C ALA A 200 -23.48 -2.28 -3.19
N ARG A 201 -22.91 -1.10 -3.36
CA ARG A 201 -21.47 -0.89 -3.17
C ARG A 201 -21.12 -1.12 -1.70
N ASN A 202 -19.92 -1.68 -1.45
CA ASN A 202 -19.34 -1.71 -0.11
C ASN A 202 -19.32 -0.29 0.49
N PRO A 203 -19.93 -0.08 1.69
CA PRO A 203 -19.98 1.25 2.31
C PRO A 203 -18.62 1.85 2.61
N ASP A 204 -17.58 1.01 2.69
CA ASP A 204 -16.20 1.40 2.94
C ASP A 204 -15.40 1.74 1.68
N PHE A 205 -16.10 1.99 0.59
CA PHE A 205 -15.55 2.60 -0.62
C PHE A 205 -16.33 3.87 -0.98
N ALA A 206 -15.70 5.02 -0.90
CA ALA A 206 -16.29 6.25 -1.40
C ALA A 206 -16.57 6.15 -2.91
N ALA A 207 -17.81 6.49 -3.33
CA ALA A 207 -18.22 6.39 -4.73
C ALA A 207 -17.30 7.17 -5.68
N SER A 208 -16.76 8.30 -5.24
CA SER A 208 -15.85 9.15 -6.02
C SER A 208 -14.50 8.49 -6.32
N ARG A 209 -14.18 7.40 -5.65
CA ARG A 209 -12.95 6.65 -5.86
C ARG A 209 -13.10 5.50 -6.86
N ILE A 210 -14.31 5.11 -7.18
CA ILE A 210 -14.59 4.09 -8.21
C ILE A 210 -14.65 4.77 -9.57
N VAL A 211 -13.78 4.37 -10.49
CA VAL A 211 -13.67 4.98 -11.83
C VAL A 211 -13.56 3.90 -12.90
N ASN A 212 -14.10 4.17 -14.08
CA ASN A 212 -13.96 3.33 -15.28
C ASN A 212 -14.27 1.84 -15.03
N ALA A 213 -15.21 1.56 -14.10
CA ALA A 213 -15.62 0.20 -13.79
C ALA A 213 -16.25 -0.45 -15.03
N ARG A 214 -15.89 -1.71 -15.34
CA ARG A 214 -16.42 -2.44 -16.49
C ARG A 214 -16.59 -3.91 -16.19
N ASP A 215 -17.72 -4.45 -16.65
CA ASP A 215 -18.03 -5.87 -16.64
C ASP A 215 -17.77 -6.46 -18.04
N PHE A 216 -16.83 -7.40 -18.15
CA PHE A 216 -16.48 -8.08 -19.40
C PHE A 216 -17.25 -9.37 -19.60
N ILE A 217 -18.07 -9.77 -18.63
CA ILE A 217 -18.88 -10.98 -18.68
C ILE A 217 -20.25 -10.67 -19.28
N PHE A 218 -20.92 -9.62 -18.78
CA PHE A 218 -22.25 -9.26 -19.21
C PHE A 218 -22.32 -8.08 -20.19
N TRP A 219 -21.16 -7.46 -20.51
CA TRP A 219 -20.93 -6.41 -21.51
C TRP A 219 -21.67 -5.08 -21.27
N ASP A 220 -22.80 -5.10 -20.60
CA ASP A 220 -23.63 -3.92 -20.31
C ASP A 220 -24.14 -3.95 -18.87
N GLY A 221 -23.74 -2.99 -18.07
CA GLY A 221 -24.27 -2.83 -16.72
C GLY A 221 -23.24 -2.42 -15.68
N PRO A 222 -23.70 -2.18 -14.45
CA PRO A 222 -22.80 -1.93 -13.34
C PRO A 222 -22.00 -3.18 -13.02
N VAL A 223 -20.74 -2.99 -12.65
CA VAL A 223 -19.93 -4.08 -12.13
C VAL A 223 -20.56 -4.57 -10.83
N LEU A 224 -20.81 -5.87 -10.76
CA LEU A 224 -21.40 -6.53 -9.61
C LEU A 224 -20.51 -7.70 -9.20
N ASP A 225 -20.02 -7.68 -7.98
CA ASP A 225 -19.38 -8.83 -7.37
C ASP A 225 -20.45 -9.71 -6.72
N MET A 226 -20.55 -10.97 -7.13
CA MET A 226 -21.47 -11.95 -6.55
C MET A 226 -20.76 -13.03 -5.74
N GLU A 227 -19.44 -12.94 -5.68
CA GLU A 227 -18.57 -13.94 -5.06
C GLU A 227 -17.85 -13.39 -3.83
N GLY A 228 -17.45 -12.11 -3.88
CA GLY A 228 -16.79 -11.40 -2.79
C GLY A 228 -15.27 -11.43 -2.82
N HIS A 229 -14.64 -12.17 -3.73
CA HIS A 229 -13.19 -12.25 -3.83
C HIS A 229 -12.59 -10.92 -4.32
N GLY A 230 -13.10 -10.37 -5.42
CA GLY A 230 -12.61 -9.10 -5.96
C GLY A 230 -12.84 -7.91 -5.02
N THR A 231 -13.94 -7.92 -4.25
CA THR A 231 -14.20 -6.92 -3.22
C THR A 231 -13.16 -7.01 -2.10
N HIS A 232 -12.85 -8.21 -1.61
CA HIS A 232 -11.82 -8.43 -0.57
C HIS A 232 -10.43 -7.98 -1.03
N VAL A 233 -10.06 -8.31 -2.26
CA VAL A 233 -8.81 -7.87 -2.90
C VAL A 233 -8.74 -6.35 -2.99
N ALA A 234 -9.82 -5.71 -3.47
CA ALA A 234 -9.90 -4.26 -3.58
C ALA A 234 -9.82 -3.56 -2.21
N SER A 235 -10.41 -4.16 -1.17
CA SER A 235 -10.35 -3.67 0.21
C SER A 235 -8.92 -3.63 0.73
N THR A 236 -8.12 -4.68 0.51
CA THR A 236 -6.69 -4.68 0.86
C THR A 236 -5.92 -3.54 0.16
N ILE A 237 -6.21 -3.28 -1.12
CA ILE A 237 -5.56 -2.19 -1.86
C ILE A 237 -5.95 -0.82 -1.31
N GLY A 238 -7.25 -0.60 -1.10
CA GLY A 238 -7.70 0.75 -0.94
C GLY A 238 -9.08 0.94 -0.29
N GLU A 239 -9.46 0.16 0.68
CA GLU A 239 -10.59 0.46 1.57
C GLU A 239 -10.39 1.83 2.24
N ASP A 240 -11.47 2.58 2.47
CA ASP A 240 -11.37 3.89 3.11
C ASP A 240 -10.81 3.70 4.53
N THR A 241 -9.91 4.57 4.94
CA THR A 241 -9.16 4.44 6.19
C THR A 241 -9.38 5.66 7.08
N ASN A 242 -9.39 5.50 8.40
CA ASN A 242 -9.74 6.54 9.37
C ASN A 242 -11.20 7.00 9.29
N ASN A 243 -12.13 6.11 9.00
CA ASN A 243 -13.55 6.39 8.92
C ASN A 243 -14.39 5.65 9.97
N ALA A 244 -13.72 4.92 10.90
CA ALA A 244 -14.32 4.12 11.95
C ALA A 244 -15.23 2.98 11.43
N LEU A 245 -14.95 2.47 10.24
CA LEU A 245 -15.61 1.31 9.64
C LEU A 245 -14.59 0.19 9.40
N ALA A 246 -15.03 -1.04 9.43
CA ALA A 246 -14.32 -2.27 9.05
C ALA A 246 -12.79 -2.27 9.27
N GLU A 247 -12.03 -2.45 8.21
CA GLU A 247 -10.57 -2.50 8.18
C GLU A 247 -9.97 -1.29 7.44
N ALA A 248 -8.65 -1.19 7.43
CA ALA A 248 -7.93 -0.17 6.66
C ALA A 248 -7.40 -0.73 5.33
N GLY A 249 -7.36 0.10 4.28
CA GLY A 249 -6.70 -0.19 3.02
C GLY A 249 -5.31 0.45 2.91
N ILE A 250 -4.39 -0.13 2.14
CA ILE A 250 -3.01 0.33 2.00
C ILE A 250 -2.92 1.71 1.34
N ALA A 251 -3.59 1.87 0.22
CA ALA A 251 -3.56 3.07 -0.63
C ALA A 251 -4.94 3.75 -0.67
N TYR A 252 -5.46 4.08 0.48
CA TYR A 252 -6.85 4.51 0.71
C TYR A 252 -7.26 5.85 0.07
N LYS A 253 -6.36 6.54 -0.66
CA LYS A 253 -6.68 7.76 -1.42
C LYS A 253 -6.61 7.57 -2.94
N VAL A 254 -6.13 6.42 -3.41
CA VAL A 254 -6.09 6.13 -4.86
C VAL A 254 -7.48 5.86 -5.40
N LYS A 255 -7.64 5.93 -6.71
CA LYS A 255 -8.85 5.48 -7.39
C LYS A 255 -8.78 4.01 -7.72
N LEU A 256 -9.88 3.32 -7.62
CA LEU A 256 -10.04 1.92 -7.97
C LEU A 256 -10.80 1.81 -9.30
N MET A 257 -10.33 0.94 -10.18
CA MET A 257 -10.97 0.59 -11.46
C MET A 257 -11.39 -0.88 -11.40
N PRO A 258 -12.63 -1.19 -10.97
CA PRO A 258 -13.13 -2.55 -10.96
C PRO A 258 -13.33 -3.10 -12.38
N LEU A 259 -12.71 -4.24 -12.69
CA LEU A 259 -12.84 -4.91 -13.98
C LEU A 259 -13.21 -6.38 -13.74
N LYS A 260 -14.48 -6.70 -14.00
CA LYS A 260 -14.99 -8.06 -13.79
C LYS A 260 -14.68 -8.93 -14.99
N VAL A 261 -13.93 -10.01 -14.73
CA VAL A 261 -13.53 -11.01 -15.74
C VAL A 261 -13.83 -12.44 -15.31
N CYS A 262 -14.32 -12.62 -14.09
CA CYS A 262 -14.58 -13.94 -13.52
C CYS A 262 -16.08 -14.11 -13.24
N VAL A 263 -16.55 -15.34 -13.42
CA VAL A 263 -17.90 -15.79 -13.05
C VAL A 263 -17.82 -16.75 -11.89
N GLY A 264 -18.78 -16.71 -10.99
CA GLY A 264 -18.96 -17.68 -9.92
C GLY A 264 -20.29 -18.42 -10.06
N TYR A 265 -20.68 -19.11 -8.98
CA TYR A 265 -21.88 -19.93 -8.97
C TYR A 265 -23.14 -19.16 -9.37
N TRP A 266 -23.34 -17.97 -8.81
CA TRP A 266 -24.60 -17.23 -8.99
C TRP A 266 -24.77 -16.70 -10.42
N GLU A 267 -23.70 -16.22 -11.05
CA GLU A 267 -23.73 -15.81 -12.45
C GLU A 267 -24.13 -16.97 -13.36
N VAL A 268 -23.51 -18.12 -13.16
CA VAL A 268 -23.82 -19.35 -13.94
C VAL A 268 -25.24 -19.82 -13.62
N GLN A 269 -25.64 -19.89 -12.36
CA GLN A 269 -26.98 -20.28 -11.94
C GLN A 269 -28.03 -19.38 -12.58
N PHE A 270 -27.79 -18.07 -12.64
CA PHE A 270 -28.69 -17.10 -13.22
C PHE A 270 -28.80 -17.27 -14.73
N ALA A 271 -27.69 -17.38 -15.44
CA ALA A 271 -27.68 -17.60 -16.90
C ALA A 271 -28.37 -18.91 -17.27
N MET A 272 -28.09 -19.99 -16.55
CA MET A 272 -28.69 -21.30 -16.79
C MET A 272 -30.20 -21.29 -16.53
N SER A 273 -30.65 -20.68 -15.45
CA SER A 273 -32.10 -20.56 -15.17
C SER A 273 -32.83 -19.70 -16.20
N ALA A 274 -32.22 -18.62 -16.67
CA ALA A 274 -32.77 -17.77 -17.72
C ALA A 274 -32.92 -18.53 -19.06
N SER A 275 -32.05 -19.49 -19.36
CA SER A 275 -32.14 -20.36 -20.54
C SER A 275 -33.17 -21.51 -20.39
N GLY A 276 -33.80 -21.64 -19.21
CA GLY A 276 -34.74 -22.72 -18.91
C GLY A 276 -34.05 -24.05 -18.52
N TYR A 277 -32.75 -24.02 -18.24
CA TYR A 277 -32.01 -25.17 -17.75
C TYR A 277 -32.53 -25.61 -16.37
N ARG A 278 -32.73 -26.92 -16.20
CA ARG A 278 -33.28 -27.53 -14.99
C ARG A 278 -32.34 -28.56 -14.35
N GLY A 279 -31.09 -28.58 -14.79
CA GLY A 279 -30.07 -29.45 -14.26
C GLY A 279 -29.43 -28.89 -13.00
N PHE A 280 -28.52 -29.69 -12.43
CA PHE A 280 -27.68 -29.28 -11.31
C PHE A 280 -26.54 -28.39 -11.80
N VAL A 281 -26.35 -27.25 -11.15
CA VAL A 281 -25.16 -26.38 -11.32
C VAL A 281 -24.19 -26.74 -10.19
N PRO A 282 -22.95 -27.20 -10.51
CA PRO A 282 -21.96 -27.51 -9.49
C PRO A 282 -21.61 -26.26 -8.65
N LEU A 283 -21.36 -26.44 -7.35
CA LEU A 283 -21.06 -25.34 -6.44
C LEU A 283 -19.69 -24.70 -6.69
N ASP A 284 -18.81 -25.43 -7.29
CA ASP A 284 -17.44 -25.06 -7.68
C ASP A 284 -17.37 -24.55 -9.12
N VAL A 285 -18.51 -24.34 -9.77
CA VAL A 285 -18.55 -23.78 -11.12
C VAL A 285 -18.06 -22.34 -11.10
N GLY A 286 -17.24 -22.00 -12.06
CA GLY A 286 -16.75 -20.62 -12.25
C GLY A 286 -15.34 -20.60 -12.82
N GLY A 287 -14.84 -19.39 -12.96
CA GLY A 287 -13.51 -19.13 -13.48
C GLY A 287 -13.44 -17.83 -14.25
N CYS A 288 -12.26 -17.53 -14.75
CA CYS A 288 -11.93 -16.31 -15.49
C CYS A 288 -11.38 -16.72 -16.87
N GLY A 289 -12.02 -16.27 -17.93
CA GLY A 289 -11.59 -16.60 -19.29
C GLY A 289 -10.42 -15.73 -19.75
N ASP A 290 -9.52 -16.30 -20.53
CA ASP A 290 -8.36 -15.59 -21.09
C ASP A 290 -8.76 -14.36 -21.91
N ALA A 291 -9.83 -14.44 -22.69
CA ALA A 291 -10.29 -13.35 -23.55
C ALA A 291 -10.70 -12.12 -22.71
N GLU A 292 -11.47 -12.35 -21.67
CA GLU A 292 -11.94 -11.30 -20.77
C GLU A 292 -10.78 -10.68 -19.98
N ILE A 293 -9.82 -11.49 -19.53
CA ILE A 293 -8.62 -11.01 -18.82
C ILE A 293 -7.78 -10.14 -19.77
N VAL A 294 -7.52 -10.59 -20.99
CA VAL A 294 -6.75 -9.87 -22.01
C VAL A 294 -7.41 -8.53 -22.34
N GLU A 295 -8.73 -8.53 -22.55
CA GLU A 295 -9.47 -7.30 -22.82
C GLU A 295 -9.41 -6.34 -21.62
N ALA A 296 -9.57 -6.85 -20.40
CA ALA A 296 -9.50 -6.04 -19.18
C ALA A 296 -8.11 -5.44 -18.92
N VAL A 297 -7.03 -6.19 -19.15
CA VAL A 297 -5.65 -5.69 -19.03
C VAL A 297 -5.40 -4.54 -20.00
N ARG A 298 -5.81 -4.70 -21.26
CA ARG A 298 -5.68 -3.63 -22.27
C ARG A 298 -6.55 -2.42 -21.93
N TYR A 299 -7.80 -2.66 -21.54
CA TYR A 299 -8.72 -1.61 -21.09
C TYR A 299 -8.16 -0.82 -19.91
N ALA A 300 -7.61 -1.50 -18.89
CA ALA A 300 -6.97 -0.85 -17.76
C ALA A 300 -5.84 0.10 -18.19
N ALA A 301 -4.95 -0.38 -19.05
CA ALA A 301 -3.84 0.41 -19.58
C ALA A 301 -4.31 1.62 -20.40
N ASP A 302 -5.28 1.46 -21.28
CA ASP A 302 -5.82 2.52 -22.14
C ASP A 302 -6.63 3.58 -21.36
N ASN A 303 -7.20 3.18 -20.20
CA ASN A 303 -7.93 4.06 -19.31
C ASN A 303 -7.08 4.60 -18.13
N GLY A 304 -5.76 4.49 -18.25
CA GLY A 304 -4.81 5.20 -17.40
C GLY A 304 -4.51 4.54 -16.06
N ALA A 305 -4.84 3.25 -15.88
CA ALA A 305 -4.39 2.51 -14.71
C ALA A 305 -2.85 2.56 -14.61
N LYS A 306 -2.36 2.84 -13.41
CA LYS A 306 -0.93 2.85 -13.09
C LYS A 306 -0.49 1.56 -12.43
N VAL A 307 -1.42 0.87 -11.80
CA VAL A 307 -1.21 -0.44 -11.21
C VAL A 307 -2.36 -1.35 -11.64
N ILE A 308 -2.04 -2.60 -11.95
CA ILE A 308 -2.99 -3.67 -12.25
C ILE A 308 -2.79 -4.77 -11.21
N ASN A 309 -3.85 -5.20 -10.54
CA ASN A 309 -3.84 -6.36 -9.68
C ASN A 309 -4.55 -7.52 -10.37
N LEU A 310 -3.87 -8.67 -10.44
CA LEU A 310 -4.37 -9.94 -10.95
C LEU A 310 -4.25 -11.00 -9.86
N SER A 311 -5.31 -11.16 -9.06
CA SER A 311 -5.40 -12.20 -8.02
C SER A 311 -6.02 -13.47 -8.59
N LEU A 312 -5.51 -13.93 -9.73
CA LEU A 312 -5.99 -15.06 -10.49
C LEU A 312 -4.83 -15.76 -11.21
N GLY A 313 -5.05 -16.99 -11.62
CA GLY A 313 -4.07 -17.74 -12.40
C GLY A 313 -4.53 -19.17 -12.72
N GLY A 314 -3.70 -19.87 -13.50
CA GLY A 314 -3.92 -21.24 -13.89
C GLY A 314 -2.65 -21.88 -14.48
N PRO A 315 -2.67 -23.19 -14.75
CA PRO A 315 -1.47 -23.92 -15.18
C PRO A 315 -1.10 -23.71 -16.67
N GLU A 316 -2.01 -23.16 -17.48
CA GLU A 316 -1.81 -23.08 -18.93
C GLU A 316 -1.24 -21.71 -19.35
N PRO A 317 -0.17 -21.69 -20.16
CA PRO A 317 0.40 -20.46 -20.67
C PRO A 317 -0.46 -19.84 -21.78
N SER A 318 -0.62 -18.51 -21.75
CA SER A 318 -1.29 -17.73 -22.78
C SER A 318 -0.35 -16.69 -23.38
N VAL A 319 -0.03 -16.82 -24.65
CA VAL A 319 0.78 -15.84 -25.38
C VAL A 319 0.05 -14.50 -25.47
N THR A 320 -1.26 -14.54 -25.68
CA THR A 320 -2.10 -13.35 -25.81
C THR A 320 -2.13 -12.55 -24.50
N LEU A 321 -2.25 -13.24 -23.35
CA LEU A 321 -2.21 -12.60 -22.04
C LEU A 321 -0.83 -12.03 -21.72
N ARG A 322 0.25 -12.72 -22.05
CA ARG A 322 1.61 -12.20 -21.92
C ARG A 322 1.80 -10.91 -22.74
N ASP A 323 1.31 -10.88 -23.96
CA ASP A 323 1.43 -9.73 -24.84
C ASP A 323 0.53 -8.55 -24.38
N ALA A 324 -0.62 -8.83 -23.76
CA ALA A 324 -1.44 -7.81 -23.10
C ALA A 324 -0.74 -7.19 -21.88
N LEU A 325 -0.06 -8.02 -21.05
CA LEU A 325 0.75 -7.51 -19.93
C LEU A 325 1.92 -6.64 -20.41
N ARG A 326 2.62 -7.08 -21.46
CA ARG A 326 3.67 -6.25 -22.07
C ARG A 326 3.13 -4.90 -22.53
N TYR A 327 2.00 -4.90 -23.23
CA TYR A 327 1.32 -3.68 -23.65
C TYR A 327 0.99 -2.76 -22.46
N ALA A 328 0.47 -3.32 -21.36
CA ALA A 328 0.15 -2.56 -20.17
C ALA A 328 1.41 -1.92 -19.54
N VAL A 329 2.52 -2.65 -19.47
CA VAL A 329 3.81 -2.13 -19.00
C VAL A 329 4.32 -1.00 -19.91
N GLU A 330 4.25 -1.15 -21.23
CA GLU A 330 4.62 -0.14 -22.19
C GLU A 330 3.77 1.14 -22.06
N LYS A 331 2.51 1.02 -21.61
CA LYS A 331 1.62 2.14 -21.27
C LYS A 331 1.89 2.73 -19.88
N GLY A 332 2.82 2.16 -19.12
CA GLY A 332 3.24 2.65 -17.82
C GLY A 332 2.44 2.05 -16.64
N ALA A 333 1.80 0.91 -16.81
CA ALA A 333 1.12 0.18 -15.75
C ALA A 333 2.02 -0.92 -15.16
N PHE A 334 2.20 -0.92 -13.84
CA PHE A 334 2.83 -2.00 -13.09
C PHE A 334 1.79 -3.08 -12.80
N ALA A 335 2.15 -4.36 -12.90
CA ALA A 335 1.25 -5.47 -12.61
C ALA A 335 1.72 -6.32 -11.42
N ALA A 336 0.86 -6.49 -10.40
CA ALA A 336 1.05 -7.42 -9.30
C ALA A 336 0.17 -8.66 -9.53
N ILE A 337 0.77 -9.85 -9.51
CA ILE A 337 0.12 -11.11 -9.89
C ILE A 337 0.32 -12.15 -8.81
N SER A 338 -0.74 -12.83 -8.40
CA SER A 338 -0.69 -13.93 -7.43
C SER A 338 0.07 -15.14 -7.98
N MET A 339 0.95 -15.70 -7.15
CA MET A 339 1.87 -16.79 -7.53
C MET A 339 1.17 -18.15 -7.80
N GLY A 340 -0.04 -18.33 -7.25
CA GLY A 340 -0.77 -19.60 -7.24
C GLY A 340 -0.80 -20.25 -5.85
N ASN A 341 -1.76 -21.15 -5.63
CA ASN A 341 -2.02 -21.78 -4.33
C ASN A 341 -1.86 -23.30 -4.34
N ASP A 342 -1.18 -23.84 -5.36
CA ASP A 342 -1.16 -25.27 -5.69
C ASP A 342 0.11 -26.00 -5.21
N TYR A 343 0.77 -25.45 -4.16
CA TYR A 343 2.02 -26.07 -3.66
C TYR A 343 1.82 -27.50 -3.20
N GLU A 344 0.77 -27.78 -2.44
CA GLU A 344 0.46 -29.13 -1.95
C GLU A 344 -0.14 -30.04 -3.05
N GLU A 345 -0.51 -29.45 -4.20
CA GLU A 345 -1.08 -30.15 -5.38
C GLU A 345 -0.03 -30.38 -6.48
N GLY A 346 1.23 -30.50 -6.09
CA GLY A 346 2.35 -30.75 -6.99
C GLY A 346 3.06 -29.51 -7.51
N ASN A 347 2.68 -28.32 -7.04
CA ASN A 347 3.34 -27.05 -7.33
C ASN A 347 3.53 -26.79 -8.85
N PRO A 348 2.49 -26.84 -9.66
CA PRO A 348 2.61 -26.55 -11.09
C PRO A 348 3.03 -25.09 -11.30
N VAL A 349 3.65 -24.82 -12.47
CA VAL A 349 3.91 -23.44 -12.89
C VAL A 349 2.58 -22.75 -13.11
N ASN A 350 2.42 -21.56 -12.52
CA ASN A 350 1.18 -20.79 -12.59
C ASN A 350 1.34 -19.58 -13.53
N TYR A 351 0.37 -19.35 -14.39
CA TYR A 351 0.29 -18.22 -15.31
C TYR A 351 -0.90 -17.33 -14.93
N PRO A 352 -0.78 -16.01 -15.07
CA PRO A 352 0.32 -15.26 -15.71
C PRO A 352 1.53 -14.94 -14.80
N ALA A 353 1.59 -15.40 -13.54
CA ALA A 353 2.69 -15.14 -12.61
C ALA A 353 4.07 -15.49 -13.19
N ALA A 354 4.17 -16.59 -13.94
CA ALA A 354 5.43 -17.05 -14.54
C ALA A 354 6.01 -16.06 -15.56
N TYR A 355 5.23 -15.14 -16.12
CA TYR A 355 5.72 -14.12 -17.05
C TYR A 355 6.59 -13.06 -16.38
N ALA A 356 6.51 -12.89 -15.06
CA ALA A 356 7.34 -11.97 -14.30
C ALA A 356 8.85 -12.25 -14.50
N ALA A 357 9.26 -13.50 -14.69
CA ALA A 357 10.65 -13.85 -14.91
C ALA A 357 11.28 -13.23 -16.18
N GLY A 358 10.47 -12.75 -17.11
CA GLY A 358 10.94 -12.22 -18.38
C GLY A 358 10.25 -10.93 -18.84
N LEU A 359 9.53 -10.27 -17.95
CA LEU A 359 8.77 -9.06 -18.26
C LEU A 359 8.87 -8.06 -17.10
N ASP A 360 9.87 -7.17 -17.15
CA ASP A 360 10.07 -6.12 -16.17
C ASP A 360 8.82 -5.23 -16.05
N GLY A 361 8.42 -4.90 -14.84
CA GLY A 361 7.17 -4.19 -14.53
C GLY A 361 5.99 -5.12 -14.23
N VAL A 362 6.20 -6.44 -14.29
CA VAL A 362 5.25 -7.48 -13.85
C VAL A 362 5.87 -8.24 -12.70
N MET A 363 5.19 -8.30 -11.56
CA MET A 363 5.72 -8.90 -10.34
C MET A 363 4.84 -10.04 -9.83
N SER A 364 5.43 -11.23 -9.68
CA SER A 364 4.78 -12.38 -9.08
C SER A 364 4.94 -12.36 -7.57
N VAL A 365 3.84 -12.64 -6.85
CA VAL A 365 3.73 -12.43 -5.41
C VAL A 365 3.37 -13.74 -4.70
N GLY A 366 4.28 -14.23 -3.86
CA GLY A 366 4.04 -15.35 -2.96
C GLY A 366 3.45 -14.91 -1.63
N ALA A 367 2.90 -15.87 -0.88
CA ALA A 367 2.20 -15.61 0.37
C ALA A 367 3.00 -16.05 1.61
N VAL A 368 2.96 -15.20 2.65
CA VAL A 368 3.43 -15.54 4.01
C VAL A 368 2.29 -15.40 5.03
N GLY A 369 2.39 -16.20 6.10
CA GLY A 369 1.56 -16.11 7.29
C GLY A 369 2.12 -15.15 8.36
N PRO A 370 1.49 -15.09 9.56
CA PRO A 370 1.92 -14.22 10.66
C PRO A 370 3.36 -14.44 11.13
N SER A 371 3.86 -15.66 11.13
CA SER A 371 5.26 -15.99 11.46
C SER A 371 6.25 -15.61 10.36
N LEU A 372 5.77 -14.99 9.26
CA LEU A 372 6.55 -14.59 8.09
C LEU A 372 7.25 -15.77 7.39
N THR A 373 6.73 -16.95 7.58
CA THR A 373 7.08 -18.14 6.82
C THR A 373 6.10 -18.32 5.66
N ARG A 374 6.54 -19.01 4.60
CA ARG A 374 5.72 -19.31 3.44
C ARG A 374 4.41 -19.99 3.87
N SER A 375 3.29 -19.49 3.40
CA SER A 375 2.00 -20.13 3.63
C SER A 375 1.97 -21.50 2.94
N PHE A 376 1.31 -22.48 3.57
CA PHE A 376 1.38 -23.88 3.15
C PHE A 376 0.98 -24.10 1.69
N TYR A 377 0.02 -23.34 1.22
CA TYR A 377 -0.52 -23.41 -0.14
C TYR A 377 0.32 -22.67 -1.17
N SER A 378 1.10 -21.64 -0.76
CA SER A 378 1.77 -20.73 -1.69
C SER A 378 2.73 -21.46 -2.62
N SER A 379 2.43 -21.41 -3.93
CA SER A 379 3.29 -21.95 -4.97
C SER A 379 4.68 -21.32 -4.95
N THR A 380 5.68 -22.08 -5.40
CA THR A 380 7.10 -21.71 -5.41
C THR A 380 7.70 -21.85 -6.79
N GLY A 381 8.89 -21.30 -7.00
CA GLY A 381 9.60 -21.47 -8.26
C GLY A 381 10.57 -20.33 -8.59
N SER A 382 11.30 -20.51 -9.69
CA SER A 382 12.29 -19.51 -10.12
C SER A 382 11.69 -18.18 -10.58
N HIS A 383 10.39 -18.12 -10.77
CA HIS A 383 9.66 -16.92 -11.21
C HIS A 383 9.04 -16.11 -10.07
N ILE A 384 9.04 -16.61 -8.81
CA ILE A 384 8.58 -15.81 -7.68
C ILE A 384 9.53 -14.60 -7.47
N GLU A 385 9.00 -13.41 -7.27
CA GLU A 385 9.83 -12.22 -7.13
C GLU A 385 9.78 -11.60 -5.74
N ILE A 386 8.62 -11.63 -5.10
CA ILE A 386 8.42 -11.01 -3.80
C ILE A 386 7.43 -11.83 -2.96
N ALA A 387 7.54 -11.76 -1.66
CA ALA A 387 6.56 -12.29 -0.73
C ALA A 387 5.82 -11.15 -0.03
N ALA A 388 4.53 -11.36 0.22
CA ALA A 388 3.68 -10.45 0.98
C ALA A 388 2.72 -11.23 1.88
N PRO A 389 2.08 -10.60 2.88
CA PRO A 389 1.07 -11.27 3.69
C PRO A 389 -0.08 -11.82 2.84
N GLY A 390 -0.30 -13.10 2.88
CA GLY A 390 -1.40 -13.79 2.17
C GLY A 390 -2.32 -14.54 3.11
N GLY A 391 -1.96 -14.60 4.39
CA GLY A 391 -2.68 -15.37 5.39
C GLY A 391 -2.21 -16.83 5.46
N ASN A 392 -2.45 -17.46 6.62
CA ASN A 392 -2.18 -18.88 6.84
C ASN A 392 -2.97 -19.33 8.09
N ASP A 393 -4.04 -20.09 7.90
CA ASP A 393 -4.86 -20.61 9.00
C ASP A 393 -4.12 -21.63 9.85
N ARG A 394 -3.12 -22.33 9.29
CA ARG A 394 -2.23 -23.24 10.04
C ARG A 394 -1.21 -22.48 10.90
N ASP A 395 -1.06 -21.17 10.68
CA ASP A 395 -0.20 -20.26 11.43
C ASP A 395 -1.02 -19.14 12.08
N GLY A 396 -1.76 -19.49 13.14
CA GLY A 396 -2.56 -18.53 13.90
C GLY A 396 -4.08 -18.72 13.83
N GLY A 397 -4.57 -19.73 13.11
CA GLY A 397 -6.00 -19.96 12.93
C GLY A 397 -6.69 -18.77 12.28
N ALA A 398 -7.87 -18.39 12.75
CA ALA A 398 -8.60 -17.23 12.23
C ALA A 398 -7.79 -15.91 12.31
N ASN A 399 -6.90 -15.77 13.30
CA ASN A 399 -6.02 -14.59 13.41
C ASN A 399 -4.88 -14.60 12.38
N GLY A 400 -4.63 -15.72 11.73
CA GLY A 400 -3.64 -15.86 10.68
C GLY A 400 -4.16 -15.46 9.29
N LEU A 401 -5.46 -15.22 9.15
CA LEU A 401 -6.08 -14.83 7.89
C LEU A 401 -5.87 -13.34 7.59
N ILE A 402 -6.09 -12.96 6.33
CA ILE A 402 -6.19 -11.56 5.90
C ILE A 402 -7.66 -11.16 6.02
N TRP A 403 -7.93 -10.21 6.91
CA TRP A 403 -9.28 -9.71 7.17
C TRP A 403 -9.55 -8.43 6.42
N GLN A 404 -10.67 -8.39 5.69
CA GLN A 404 -11.15 -7.23 4.95
C GLN A 404 -12.67 -7.28 4.82
N SER A 405 -13.28 -6.14 4.54
CA SER A 405 -14.71 -6.06 4.26
C SER A 405 -15.02 -6.65 2.88
N THR A 406 -15.99 -7.57 2.85
CA THR A 406 -16.51 -8.15 1.62
C THR A 406 -17.97 -8.55 1.79
N ILE A 407 -18.57 -9.13 0.76
CA ILE A 407 -19.98 -9.56 0.75
C ILE A 407 -20.23 -10.56 1.90
N LEU A 408 -21.31 -10.35 2.63
CA LEU A 408 -21.73 -11.22 3.70
C LEU A 408 -22.08 -12.62 3.18
N ARG A 409 -21.19 -13.58 3.32
CA ARG A 409 -21.34 -14.95 2.78
C ARG A 409 -22.61 -15.67 3.20
N GLY A 410 -23.15 -15.40 4.40
CA GLY A 410 -24.39 -16.00 4.86
C GLY A 410 -25.59 -15.67 3.98
N ASP A 411 -25.58 -14.55 3.28
CA ASP A 411 -26.65 -14.05 2.44
C ASP A 411 -26.53 -14.49 0.96
N SER A 412 -25.38 -14.98 0.57
CA SER A 412 -25.06 -15.40 -0.79
C SER A 412 -24.64 -16.87 -0.90
N ASN A 413 -24.60 -17.62 0.20
CA ASN A 413 -24.17 -19.00 0.18
C ASN A 413 -25.15 -19.90 -0.58
N PRO A 414 -24.78 -20.46 -1.75
CA PRO A 414 -25.68 -21.22 -2.60
C PRO A 414 -26.18 -22.52 -1.96
N ARG A 415 -25.55 -23.00 -0.88
CA ARG A 415 -25.99 -24.20 -0.14
C ARG A 415 -27.17 -23.92 0.79
N THR A 416 -27.35 -22.67 1.19
CA THR A 416 -28.32 -22.31 2.25
C THR A 416 -29.33 -21.24 1.81
N VAL A 417 -29.06 -20.52 0.71
CA VAL A 417 -29.85 -19.37 0.27
C VAL A 417 -30.44 -19.63 -1.10
N MET A 418 -31.77 -19.44 -1.24
CA MET A 418 -32.49 -19.50 -2.52
C MET A 418 -32.67 -18.14 -3.19
N SER A 419 -32.55 -17.05 -2.42
CA SER A 419 -32.68 -15.67 -2.90
C SER A 419 -31.47 -14.91 -2.38
N PRO A 420 -30.37 -14.89 -3.14
CA PRO A 420 -29.13 -14.27 -2.70
C PRO A 420 -29.23 -12.75 -2.60
N ARG A 421 -28.40 -12.18 -1.75
CA ARG A 421 -28.26 -10.74 -1.57
C ARG A 421 -26.79 -10.37 -1.66
N PHE A 422 -26.49 -9.27 -2.34
CA PHE A 422 -25.14 -8.72 -2.51
C PHE A 422 -25.10 -7.25 -2.09
N ASP A 423 -25.97 -6.85 -1.17
CA ASP A 423 -26.13 -5.50 -0.65
C ASP A 423 -25.69 -5.38 0.82
N ARG A 424 -25.18 -6.47 1.41
CA ARG A 424 -24.66 -6.49 2.78
C ARG A 424 -23.23 -6.95 2.82
N TYR A 425 -22.46 -6.31 3.67
CA TYR A 425 -21.02 -6.50 3.82
C TYR A 425 -20.67 -6.87 5.25
N ALA A 426 -19.60 -7.63 5.40
CA ALA A 426 -19.03 -8.00 6.69
C ALA A 426 -17.52 -8.23 6.55
N GLU A 427 -16.82 -8.11 7.64
CA GLU A 427 -15.42 -8.47 7.77
C GLU A 427 -15.27 -9.99 7.59
N SER A 428 -14.40 -10.40 6.69
CA SER A 428 -14.15 -11.81 6.39
C SER A 428 -12.66 -12.08 6.25
N GLY A 429 -12.20 -13.16 6.87
CA GLY A 429 -10.82 -13.61 6.77
C GLY A 429 -10.62 -14.56 5.60
N TYR A 430 -9.72 -14.24 4.69
CA TYR A 430 -9.30 -15.07 3.56
C TYR A 430 -7.82 -15.39 3.65
N GLU A 431 -7.40 -16.43 2.93
CA GLU A 431 -6.00 -16.77 2.70
C GLU A 431 -5.77 -17.12 1.24
N GLY A 432 -4.59 -16.83 0.72
CA GLY A 432 -4.20 -17.08 -0.66
C GLY A 432 -3.12 -16.11 -1.13
N THR A 433 -2.41 -16.49 -2.17
CA THR A 433 -1.56 -15.56 -2.92
C THR A 433 -2.40 -14.43 -3.54
N SER A 434 -3.70 -14.68 -3.71
CA SER A 434 -4.72 -13.66 -4.05
C SER A 434 -4.82 -12.52 -3.04
N MET A 435 -4.53 -12.76 -1.75
CA MET A 435 -4.49 -11.72 -0.71
C MET A 435 -3.11 -11.09 -0.62
N ALA A 436 -2.06 -11.79 -1.04
CA ALA A 436 -0.69 -11.25 -1.07
C ALA A 436 -0.49 -10.22 -2.21
N ALA A 437 -0.97 -10.49 -3.40
CA ALA A 437 -0.85 -9.61 -4.57
C ALA A 437 -1.38 -8.20 -4.34
N PRO A 438 -2.56 -7.97 -3.74
CA PRO A 438 -3.08 -6.62 -3.48
C PRO A 438 -2.25 -5.83 -2.49
N HIS A 439 -1.50 -6.46 -1.57
CA HIS A 439 -0.53 -5.74 -0.74
C HIS A 439 0.55 -5.09 -1.62
N VAL A 440 1.08 -5.84 -2.58
CA VAL A 440 2.09 -5.33 -3.51
C VAL A 440 1.49 -4.25 -4.42
N ALA A 441 0.28 -4.44 -4.93
CA ALA A 441 -0.41 -3.45 -5.76
C ALA A 441 -0.64 -2.12 -5.01
N GLY A 442 -1.11 -2.18 -3.76
CA GLY A 442 -1.29 -1.00 -2.92
C GLY A 442 0.03 -0.26 -2.66
N ILE A 443 1.10 -0.99 -2.33
CA ILE A 443 2.43 -0.41 -2.10
C ILE A 443 3.00 0.19 -3.39
N ALA A 444 2.85 -0.48 -4.54
CA ALA A 444 3.23 0.07 -5.84
C ALA A 444 2.49 1.39 -6.14
N ALA A 445 1.20 1.46 -5.82
CA ALA A 445 0.42 2.68 -5.95
C ALA A 445 0.93 3.82 -5.06
N LEU A 446 1.36 3.52 -3.82
CA LEU A 446 2.02 4.50 -2.96
C LEU A 446 3.34 5.00 -3.57
N ILE A 447 4.19 4.10 -4.08
CA ILE A 447 5.46 4.44 -4.74
C ILE A 447 5.21 5.33 -5.97
N MET A 448 4.26 4.93 -6.83
CA MET A 448 3.92 5.71 -8.04
C MET A 448 3.35 7.08 -7.70
N SER A 449 2.61 7.22 -6.62
CA SER A 449 2.11 8.51 -6.14
C SER A 449 3.20 9.47 -5.67
N GLN A 450 4.40 8.98 -5.39
CA GLN A 450 5.59 9.80 -5.11
C GLN A 450 6.34 10.25 -6.38
N GLY A 451 5.91 9.79 -7.55
CA GLY A 451 6.47 10.19 -8.85
C GLY A 451 7.40 9.16 -9.49
N VAL A 452 7.54 7.96 -8.92
CA VAL A 452 8.21 6.83 -9.59
C VAL A 452 7.20 6.16 -10.52
N THR A 453 7.13 6.61 -11.76
CA THR A 453 6.07 6.22 -12.70
C THR A 453 6.46 5.13 -13.70
N ASN A 454 7.73 4.76 -13.78
CA ASN A 454 8.19 3.68 -14.64
C ASN A 454 7.96 2.33 -13.95
N PRO A 455 7.22 1.37 -14.53
CA PRO A 455 6.89 0.09 -13.91
C PRO A 455 8.11 -0.76 -13.51
N ALA A 456 9.13 -0.83 -14.36
CA ALA A 456 10.38 -1.55 -14.06
C ALA A 456 11.15 -0.89 -12.90
N ALA A 457 11.09 0.44 -12.78
CA ALA A 457 11.71 1.14 -11.65
C ALA A 457 10.94 0.89 -10.33
N VAL A 458 9.61 0.78 -10.37
CA VAL A 458 8.79 0.38 -9.21
C VAL A 458 9.15 -1.02 -8.76
N GLU A 459 9.22 -1.96 -9.69
CA GLU A 459 9.63 -3.34 -9.45
C GLU A 459 11.03 -3.42 -8.83
N ALA A 460 12.03 -2.77 -9.45
CA ALA A 460 13.40 -2.74 -8.96
C ALA A 460 13.49 -2.15 -7.54
N LEU A 461 12.70 -1.13 -7.24
CA LEU A 461 12.65 -0.50 -5.92
C LEU A 461 12.06 -1.45 -4.87
N ILE A 462 10.97 -2.15 -5.19
CA ILE A 462 10.36 -3.16 -4.31
C ILE A 462 11.35 -4.28 -4.03
N LYS A 463 11.98 -4.86 -5.07
CA LYS A 463 12.99 -5.92 -4.93
C LYS A 463 14.17 -5.48 -4.07
N LYS A 464 14.72 -4.29 -4.33
CA LYS A 464 15.89 -3.77 -3.62
C LYS A 464 15.61 -3.47 -2.15
N SER A 465 14.38 -3.07 -1.82
CA SER A 465 13.98 -2.75 -0.44
C SER A 465 13.48 -3.96 0.34
N ALA A 466 13.27 -5.10 -0.30
CA ALA A 466 12.74 -6.29 0.33
C ALA A 466 13.62 -6.76 1.51
N ARG A 467 12.98 -7.29 2.55
CA ARG A 467 13.66 -7.96 3.65
C ARG A 467 13.87 -9.43 3.28
N PRO A 468 15.10 -9.93 3.13
CA PRO A 468 15.34 -11.33 2.81
C PRO A 468 14.66 -12.28 3.80
N LEU A 469 14.04 -13.34 3.28
CA LEU A 469 13.45 -14.43 4.04
C LEU A 469 14.02 -15.77 3.54
N GLY A 470 14.19 -16.71 4.47
CA GLY A 470 14.76 -18.02 4.16
C GLY A 470 16.25 -17.99 3.78
N ALA A 471 16.77 -19.13 3.34
CA ALA A 471 18.15 -19.24 2.86
C ALA A 471 18.24 -18.79 1.39
N GLU A 472 19.34 -18.11 1.04
CA GLU A 472 19.61 -17.72 -0.35
C GLU A 472 19.79 -18.93 -1.27
N ALA A 473 19.31 -18.82 -2.48
CA ALA A 473 19.55 -19.86 -3.50
C ALA A 473 21.01 -19.79 -4.00
N ALA A 474 21.60 -20.93 -4.22
CA ALA A 474 22.96 -21.03 -4.75
C ALA A 474 23.07 -20.29 -6.09
N GLY A 475 24.00 -19.32 -6.17
CA GLY A 475 24.25 -18.54 -7.38
C GLY A 475 23.29 -17.35 -7.61
N THR A 476 22.37 -17.09 -6.69
CA THR A 476 21.44 -15.95 -6.79
C THR A 476 21.38 -15.21 -5.44
N PRO A 477 22.38 -14.37 -5.11
CA PRO A 477 22.42 -13.65 -3.86
C PRO A 477 21.14 -12.83 -3.61
N GLY A 478 20.61 -12.88 -2.38
CA GLY A 478 19.43 -12.14 -1.97
C GLY A 478 18.09 -12.66 -2.53
N ARG A 479 18.06 -13.86 -3.13
CA ARG A 479 16.86 -14.45 -3.72
C ARG A 479 16.76 -15.95 -3.48
N ASN A 480 15.53 -16.47 -3.29
CA ASN A 480 15.25 -17.91 -3.29
C ASN A 480 13.92 -18.23 -3.98
N GLN A 481 13.59 -19.53 -4.09
CA GLN A 481 12.40 -19.99 -4.82
C GLN A 481 11.12 -19.99 -3.98
N GLU A 482 11.21 -19.69 -2.69
CA GLU A 482 10.05 -19.62 -1.78
C GLU A 482 9.54 -18.21 -1.57
N TYR A 483 10.43 -17.21 -1.56
CA TYR A 483 10.13 -15.84 -1.18
C TYR A 483 10.61 -14.80 -2.21
N GLY A 484 11.20 -15.23 -3.33
CA GLY A 484 11.84 -14.32 -4.25
C GLY A 484 12.93 -13.49 -3.56
N TYR A 485 12.87 -12.18 -3.63
CA TYR A 485 13.76 -11.25 -2.93
C TYR A 485 13.44 -11.08 -1.44
N GLY A 486 12.35 -11.68 -0.96
CA GLY A 486 11.93 -11.64 0.44
C GLY A 486 10.61 -10.91 0.68
N LEU A 487 10.37 -10.48 1.93
CA LEU A 487 9.17 -9.76 2.32
C LEU A 487 9.22 -8.31 1.85
N ILE A 488 8.16 -7.87 1.19
CA ILE A 488 7.99 -6.48 0.78
C ILE A 488 8.09 -5.52 1.99
N GLN A 489 8.79 -4.40 1.81
CA GLN A 489 9.05 -3.41 2.86
C GLN A 489 8.57 -2.01 2.41
N PRO A 490 7.31 -1.63 2.71
CA PRO A 490 6.72 -0.38 2.24
C PRO A 490 7.51 0.85 2.66
N ARG A 491 7.88 0.93 3.94
CA ARG A 491 8.61 2.07 4.48
C ARG A 491 9.96 2.27 3.80
N ALA A 492 10.72 1.18 3.59
CA ALA A 492 12.01 1.23 2.92
C ALA A 492 11.87 1.63 1.44
N ALA A 493 10.87 1.06 0.74
CA ALA A 493 10.56 1.41 -0.64
C ALA A 493 10.16 2.89 -0.79
N LEU A 494 9.34 3.41 0.11
CA LEU A 494 8.89 4.80 0.06
C LEU A 494 9.97 5.82 0.41
N ARG A 495 10.98 5.46 1.19
CA ARG A 495 12.15 6.32 1.47
C ARG A 495 13.06 6.48 0.25
N GLY A 496 13.06 5.54 -0.65
CA GLY A 496 13.97 5.49 -1.78
C GLY A 496 15.44 5.27 -1.35
N PHE A 497 16.20 4.53 -2.13
CA PHE A 497 17.65 4.42 -1.88
C PHE A 497 18.35 5.59 -2.54
N GLY A 498 18.54 6.67 -1.79
CA GLY A 498 19.47 7.74 -2.16
C GLY A 498 19.13 8.47 -3.46
N VAL A 499 17.88 8.50 -3.88
CA VAL A 499 17.41 9.52 -4.80
C VAL A 499 17.08 10.74 -3.94
N ALA A 500 18.12 11.34 -3.39
CA ALA A 500 18.04 12.72 -2.96
C ALA A 500 17.73 13.54 -4.23
N LYS A 501 16.53 14.10 -4.28
CA LYS A 501 16.30 15.27 -5.13
C LYS A 501 16.84 16.49 -4.42
#